data_0d158e30ee0f301ae871aaec977277c0
#
_entry.id   0d158e30ee0f301ae871aaec977277c0
#
_cell.length_a   1.000
_cell.length_b   1.000
_cell.length_c   1.000
_cell.angle_alpha   90.00
_cell.angle_beta   90.00
_cell.angle_gamma   90.00
#
_symmetry.space_group_name_H-M   'P 1'
#
loop_
_entity.id
_entity.type
_entity.pdbx_description
1 polymer ?
#
loop_
_entity_poly.entity_id
_entity_poly.type
_entity_poly.pdbx_seq_one_letter_code
_entity_poly.pdbx_strand_id
1 'polypeptide(L)'
;MRFQNPISVPSLLELITQKIEVKGEVDFPITGINELHSVEKGDLSFVDHEKYYDRVLGSEATFILINKEYPVPEGKVLLICEDPLMAYLEVVNHYIKFTPQNQQIHPNAKIGKGTIIQPNVFIGEDVTVGENCIIHSNVAIYANTTIGDRVVIHSNSTIGADACYFQKRPGGWVKFDSCGTTVIEDDVEIGANCCIDKGVSGVTQIGEGTKFDNLVQIGHDTHIGKRCFIGAQVGIAGCTFIDDDCVIWAKAGINKDLYIAKNTTVLAFSGID
;
A
#
# COMPACT_ATOMS: atom_id res chain seq x y z
N MET A 1 -7.74 2.45 -0.91
CA MET A 1 -8.08 3.87 -0.58
C MET A 1 -9.57 4.01 -0.31
N ARG A 2 -9.97 4.68 0.77
CA ARG A 2 -11.37 5.03 1.08
C ARG A 2 -11.69 6.44 0.61
N PHE A 3 -12.84 6.64 0.01
CA PHE A 3 -13.28 7.98 -0.37
C PHE A 3 -13.86 8.72 0.84
N GLN A 4 -13.46 9.98 1.03
CA GLN A 4 -14.06 10.84 2.06
C GLN A 4 -15.56 11.04 1.82
N ASN A 5 -15.95 11.19 0.56
CA ASN A 5 -17.33 11.27 0.12
C ASN A 5 -17.58 10.15 -0.88
N PRO A 6 -18.42 9.16 -0.56
CA PRO A 6 -18.80 8.11 -1.49
C PRO A 6 -19.40 8.70 -2.78
N ILE A 7 -19.13 8.06 -3.93
CA ILE A 7 -19.56 8.54 -5.24
C ILE A 7 -20.55 7.58 -5.90
N SER A 8 -21.43 8.12 -6.72
CA SER A 8 -22.36 7.32 -7.53
C SER A 8 -21.69 6.75 -8.77
N VAL A 9 -22.27 5.71 -9.38
CA VAL A 9 -21.78 5.19 -10.67
C VAL A 9 -21.78 6.29 -11.75
N PRO A 10 -22.83 7.12 -11.92
CA PRO A 10 -22.75 8.24 -12.87
C PRO A 10 -21.57 9.18 -12.63
N SER A 11 -21.29 9.54 -11.36
CA SER A 11 -20.14 10.39 -11.02
C SER A 11 -18.80 9.70 -11.31
N LEU A 12 -18.70 8.38 -11.10
CA LEU A 12 -17.51 7.62 -11.49
C LEU A 12 -17.27 7.69 -13.00
N LEU A 13 -18.34 7.53 -13.81
CA LEU A 13 -18.24 7.54 -15.26
C LEU A 13 -17.74 8.88 -15.81
N GLU A 14 -17.97 9.99 -15.13
CA GLU A 14 -17.43 11.31 -15.48
C GLU A 14 -15.89 11.40 -15.31
N LEU A 15 -15.30 10.52 -14.50
CA LEU A 15 -13.84 10.48 -14.25
C LEU A 15 -13.10 9.63 -15.28
N ILE A 16 -13.80 8.81 -16.05
CA ILE A 16 -13.21 7.82 -16.95
C ILE A 16 -13.44 8.27 -18.41
N THR A 17 -12.36 8.32 -19.17
CA THR A 17 -12.40 8.77 -20.57
C THR A 17 -12.91 7.70 -21.52
N GLN A 18 -12.79 6.42 -21.17
CA GLN A 18 -13.26 5.30 -21.97
C GLN A 18 -14.78 5.17 -21.94
N LYS A 19 -15.33 4.55 -22.98
CA LYS A 19 -16.75 4.15 -22.99
C LYS A 19 -16.94 2.98 -22.02
N ILE A 20 -17.88 3.12 -21.10
CA ILE A 20 -18.24 2.09 -20.12
C ILE A 20 -19.66 1.62 -20.38
N GLU A 21 -19.86 0.30 -20.47
CA GLU A 21 -21.18 -0.32 -20.39
C GLU A 21 -21.41 -0.83 -18.96
N VAL A 22 -22.51 -0.40 -18.33
CA VAL A 22 -22.84 -0.76 -16.94
C VAL A 22 -23.85 -1.92 -16.95
N LYS A 23 -23.54 -3.00 -16.21
CA LYS A 23 -24.43 -4.14 -15.98
C LYS A 23 -24.56 -4.43 -14.50
N GLY A 24 -25.78 -4.66 -14.04
CA GLY A 24 -26.13 -4.83 -12.62
C GLY A 24 -26.48 -3.51 -11.94
N GLU A 25 -27.05 -3.62 -10.76
CA GLU A 25 -27.52 -2.48 -9.95
C GLU A 25 -27.36 -2.81 -8.46
N VAL A 26 -27.01 -1.80 -7.68
CA VAL A 26 -26.96 -1.85 -6.21
C VAL A 26 -27.45 -0.51 -5.63
N ASP A 27 -28.00 -0.55 -4.41
CA ASP A 27 -28.64 0.62 -3.75
C ASP A 27 -27.67 1.55 -3.03
N PHE A 28 -26.36 1.33 -3.13
CA PHE A 28 -25.37 2.09 -2.36
C PHE A 28 -24.23 2.60 -3.25
N PRO A 29 -23.56 3.68 -2.85
CA PRO A 29 -22.51 4.31 -3.63
C PRO A 29 -21.18 3.55 -3.52
N ILE A 30 -20.23 3.94 -4.39
CA ILE A 30 -18.83 3.49 -4.34
C ILE A 30 -18.16 4.19 -3.17
N THR A 31 -17.59 3.40 -2.24
CA THR A 31 -17.01 3.88 -0.99
C THR A 31 -15.48 3.90 -0.99
N GLY A 32 -14.87 3.23 -1.95
CA GLY A 32 -13.41 3.14 -2.06
C GLY A 32 -12.95 2.56 -3.38
N ILE A 33 -11.65 2.49 -3.53
CA ILE A 33 -10.97 1.89 -4.67
C ILE A 33 -9.80 1.05 -4.16
N ASN A 34 -9.82 -0.25 -4.44
CA ASN A 34 -8.83 -1.19 -3.93
C ASN A 34 -8.54 -2.32 -4.90
N GLU A 35 -7.31 -2.85 -4.84
CA GLU A 35 -6.95 -4.08 -5.51
C GLU A 35 -7.48 -5.31 -4.76
N LEU A 36 -7.54 -6.43 -5.46
CA LEU A 36 -8.15 -7.68 -5.01
C LEU A 36 -7.78 -8.13 -3.58
N HIS A 37 -6.56 -7.90 -3.14
CA HIS A 37 -6.08 -8.32 -1.81
C HIS A 37 -6.59 -7.46 -0.65
N SER A 38 -7.16 -6.29 -0.95
CA SER A 38 -7.62 -5.31 0.04
C SER A 38 -9.07 -4.86 -0.16
N VAL A 39 -9.82 -5.49 -1.10
CA VAL A 39 -11.19 -5.06 -1.41
C VAL A 39 -12.17 -5.39 -0.29
N GLU A 40 -13.10 -4.47 -0.10
CA GLU A 40 -14.26 -4.61 0.78
C GLU A 40 -15.55 -4.28 0.03
N LYS A 41 -16.68 -4.57 0.67
CA LYS A 41 -18.00 -4.21 0.11
C LYS A 41 -18.10 -2.70 -0.16
N GLY A 42 -18.57 -2.35 -1.34
CA GLY A 42 -18.67 -0.96 -1.81
C GLY A 42 -17.43 -0.47 -2.57
N ASP A 43 -16.38 -1.29 -2.68
CA ASP A 43 -15.18 -0.90 -3.43
C ASP A 43 -15.32 -1.09 -4.93
N LEU A 44 -14.63 -0.19 -5.65
CA LEU A 44 -14.26 -0.35 -7.05
C LEU A 44 -12.95 -1.15 -7.13
N SER A 45 -12.96 -2.18 -7.97
CA SER A 45 -11.76 -2.93 -8.34
C SER A 45 -11.71 -3.15 -9.84
N PHE A 46 -10.68 -3.82 -10.35
CA PHE A 46 -10.58 -4.11 -11.77
C PHE A 46 -10.05 -5.53 -12.03
N VAL A 47 -10.32 -6.02 -13.23
CA VAL A 47 -9.71 -7.23 -13.78
C VAL A 47 -9.60 -7.13 -15.29
N ASP A 48 -8.42 -7.39 -15.83
CA ASP A 48 -8.13 -7.32 -17.27
C ASP A 48 -7.56 -8.62 -17.85
N HIS A 49 -7.45 -9.69 -17.03
CA HIS A 49 -6.92 -10.99 -17.44
C HIS A 49 -7.81 -12.14 -16.98
N GLU A 50 -8.20 -13.02 -17.90
CA GLU A 50 -9.16 -14.11 -17.67
C GLU A 50 -8.83 -15.03 -16.49
N LYS A 51 -7.52 -15.29 -16.25
CA LYS A 51 -7.03 -16.07 -15.11
C LYS A 51 -7.56 -15.57 -13.75
N TYR A 52 -7.88 -14.28 -13.64
CA TYR A 52 -8.27 -13.66 -12.38
C TYR A 52 -9.76 -13.34 -12.30
N TYR A 53 -10.56 -13.58 -13.36
CA TYR A 53 -11.98 -13.23 -13.38
C TYR A 53 -12.73 -13.86 -12.21
N ASP A 54 -12.67 -15.18 -12.06
CA ASP A 54 -13.40 -15.87 -10.99
C ASP A 54 -12.99 -15.36 -9.60
N ARG A 55 -11.71 -15.07 -9.41
CA ARG A 55 -11.21 -14.55 -8.14
C ARG A 55 -11.72 -13.17 -7.83
N VAL A 56 -11.73 -12.25 -8.81
CA VAL A 56 -12.23 -10.87 -8.63
C VAL A 56 -13.75 -10.85 -8.53
N LEU A 57 -14.45 -11.60 -9.38
CA LEU A 57 -15.91 -11.68 -9.36
C LEU A 57 -16.43 -12.36 -8.08
N GLY A 58 -15.66 -13.26 -7.47
CA GLY A 58 -15.97 -13.90 -6.19
C GLY A 58 -15.50 -13.11 -4.95
N SER A 59 -14.79 -11.99 -5.12
CA SER A 59 -14.28 -11.17 -4.01
C SER A 59 -15.37 -10.32 -3.35
N GLU A 60 -15.00 -9.55 -2.33
CA GLU A 60 -15.90 -8.55 -1.68
C GLU A 60 -16.11 -7.29 -2.53
N ALA A 61 -15.33 -7.05 -3.60
CA ALA A 61 -15.51 -5.90 -4.48
C ALA A 61 -16.94 -5.86 -5.04
N THR A 62 -17.59 -4.71 -4.96
CA THR A 62 -18.94 -4.53 -5.48
C THR A 62 -18.95 -4.02 -6.92
N PHE A 63 -18.08 -3.07 -7.24
CA PHE A 63 -17.96 -2.45 -8.55
C PHE A 63 -16.70 -2.96 -9.23
N ILE A 64 -16.82 -3.56 -10.42
CA ILE A 64 -15.71 -4.23 -11.08
C ILE A 64 -15.55 -3.72 -12.51
N LEU A 65 -14.45 -3.04 -12.79
CA LEU A 65 -14.00 -2.75 -14.15
C LEU A 65 -13.49 -4.04 -14.79
N ILE A 66 -14.01 -4.38 -15.96
CA ILE A 66 -13.71 -5.65 -16.66
C ILE A 66 -13.68 -5.44 -18.17
N ASN A 67 -12.78 -6.14 -18.86
CA ASN A 67 -12.60 -5.99 -20.31
C ASN A 67 -13.44 -6.96 -21.17
N LYS A 68 -14.36 -7.68 -20.55
CA LYS A 68 -15.21 -8.67 -21.24
C LYS A 68 -16.59 -8.72 -20.60
N GLU A 69 -17.59 -8.95 -21.43
CA GLU A 69 -18.93 -9.27 -20.95
C GLU A 69 -18.92 -10.58 -20.15
N TYR A 70 -19.52 -10.55 -18.97
CA TYR A 70 -19.61 -11.69 -18.06
C TYR A 70 -20.96 -11.71 -17.34
N PRO A 71 -21.49 -12.88 -16.92
CA PRO A 71 -22.67 -12.93 -16.06
C PRO A 71 -22.46 -12.12 -14.79
N VAL A 72 -23.39 -11.23 -14.48
CA VAL A 72 -23.29 -10.36 -13.30
C VAL A 72 -23.55 -11.18 -12.04
N PRO A 73 -22.57 -11.33 -11.12
CA PRO A 73 -22.83 -11.99 -9.85
C PRO A 73 -23.84 -11.17 -9.00
N GLU A 74 -24.59 -11.84 -8.13
CA GLU A 74 -25.53 -11.20 -7.23
C GLU A 74 -24.84 -10.13 -6.37
N GLY A 75 -25.44 -8.95 -6.26
CA GLY A 75 -24.94 -7.83 -5.46
C GLY A 75 -23.71 -7.11 -6.05
N LYS A 76 -23.41 -7.30 -7.33
CA LYS A 76 -22.30 -6.64 -8.03
C LYS A 76 -22.75 -5.80 -9.22
N VAL A 77 -21.87 -4.88 -9.62
CA VAL A 77 -21.97 -4.05 -10.81
C VAL A 77 -20.73 -4.25 -11.67
N LEU A 78 -20.91 -4.65 -12.90
CA LEU A 78 -19.83 -4.75 -13.89
C LEU A 78 -19.77 -3.48 -14.73
N LEU A 79 -18.60 -2.93 -14.83
CA LEU A 79 -18.24 -1.74 -15.60
C LEU A 79 -17.36 -2.20 -16.77
N ILE A 80 -18.00 -2.52 -17.90
CA ILE A 80 -17.32 -3.15 -19.05
C ILE A 80 -16.64 -2.06 -19.88
N CYS A 81 -15.32 -2.16 -20.06
CA CYS A 81 -14.51 -1.22 -20.83
C CYS A 81 -13.35 -1.93 -21.56
N GLU A 82 -12.69 -1.23 -22.46
CA GLU A 82 -11.60 -1.80 -23.26
C GLU A 82 -10.34 -2.08 -22.40
N ASP A 83 -9.96 -1.15 -21.53
CA ASP A 83 -8.78 -1.26 -20.65
C ASP A 83 -9.16 -0.94 -19.19
N PRO A 84 -9.54 -1.96 -18.40
CA PRO A 84 -9.92 -1.79 -16.99
C PRO A 84 -8.85 -1.17 -16.11
N LEU A 85 -7.57 -1.50 -16.35
CA LEU A 85 -6.46 -0.91 -15.60
C LEU A 85 -6.38 0.60 -15.84
N MET A 86 -6.42 1.03 -17.10
CA MET A 86 -6.34 2.46 -17.39
C MET A 86 -7.55 3.22 -16.84
N ALA A 87 -8.75 2.64 -16.93
CA ALA A 87 -9.95 3.22 -16.31
C ALA A 87 -9.81 3.32 -14.78
N TYR A 88 -9.26 2.30 -14.14
CA TYR A 88 -8.97 2.30 -12.70
C TYR A 88 -7.96 3.39 -12.34
N LEU A 89 -6.87 3.52 -13.10
CA LEU A 89 -5.83 4.54 -12.87
C LEU A 89 -6.35 5.97 -13.10
N GLU A 90 -7.27 6.20 -14.05
CA GLU A 90 -7.91 7.50 -14.22
C GLU A 90 -8.66 7.93 -12.94
N VAL A 91 -9.35 6.98 -12.29
CA VAL A 91 -10.04 7.24 -11.02
C VAL A 91 -9.02 7.47 -9.90
N VAL A 92 -7.99 6.62 -9.77
CA VAL A 92 -6.93 6.80 -8.77
C VAL A 92 -6.30 8.19 -8.90
N ASN A 93 -5.88 8.56 -10.12
CA ASN A 93 -5.19 9.83 -10.41
C ASN A 93 -6.08 11.07 -10.25
N HIS A 94 -7.40 10.91 -10.26
CA HIS A 94 -8.30 12.00 -9.90
C HIS A 94 -8.18 12.39 -8.42
N TYR A 95 -8.00 11.40 -7.53
CA TYR A 95 -7.92 11.60 -6.08
C TYR A 95 -6.49 11.83 -5.57
N ILE A 96 -5.48 11.30 -6.28
CA ILE A 96 -4.09 11.42 -5.87
C ILE A 96 -3.39 12.40 -6.79
N LYS A 97 -3.12 13.59 -6.25
CA LYS A 97 -2.36 14.60 -6.98
C LYS A 97 -1.08 14.89 -6.23
N PHE A 98 0.05 14.84 -6.92
CA PHE A 98 1.30 15.31 -6.35
C PHE A 98 1.19 16.81 -6.04
N THR A 99 1.26 17.13 -4.74
CA THR A 99 1.30 18.50 -4.26
C THR A 99 2.70 18.82 -3.76
N PRO A 100 3.42 19.78 -4.39
CA PRO A 100 4.73 20.20 -3.91
C PRO A 100 4.67 20.74 -2.48
N GLN A 101 5.55 20.24 -1.60
CA GLN A 101 5.68 20.71 -0.22
C GLN A 101 6.92 21.59 -0.09
N ASN A 102 6.76 22.79 0.45
CA ASN A 102 7.85 23.77 0.63
C ASN A 102 8.42 23.82 2.05
N GLN A 103 7.89 23.03 2.97
CA GLN A 103 8.31 22.93 4.37
C GLN A 103 8.81 21.52 4.68
N GLN A 104 9.76 21.39 5.60
CA GLN A 104 10.25 20.07 6.01
C GLN A 104 9.17 19.24 6.71
N ILE A 105 8.32 19.89 7.51
CA ILE A 105 7.19 19.24 8.19
C ILE A 105 5.92 19.88 7.66
N HIS A 106 5.01 19.07 7.12
CA HIS A 106 3.73 19.56 6.61
C HIS A 106 2.86 20.08 7.76
N PRO A 107 2.12 21.20 7.58
CA PRO A 107 1.27 21.79 8.63
C PRO A 107 0.19 20.85 9.19
N ASN A 108 -0.30 19.90 8.39
CA ASN A 108 -1.29 18.89 8.80
C ASN A 108 -0.66 17.69 9.53
N ALA A 109 0.68 17.58 9.57
CA ALA A 109 1.33 16.50 10.29
C ALA A 109 1.12 16.65 11.80
N LYS A 110 0.88 15.52 12.47
CA LYS A 110 0.67 15.45 13.92
C LYS A 110 1.87 14.76 14.57
N ILE A 111 2.53 15.45 15.49
CA ILE A 111 3.70 14.92 16.20
C ILE A 111 3.38 14.79 17.68
N GLY A 112 3.53 13.57 18.20
CA GLY A 112 3.27 13.24 19.60
C GLY A 112 4.29 13.88 20.57
N LYS A 113 3.87 13.98 21.82
CA LYS A 113 4.68 14.58 22.88
C LYS A 113 5.97 13.77 23.12
N GLY A 114 7.07 14.48 23.34
CA GLY A 114 8.38 13.86 23.64
C GLY A 114 9.11 13.29 22.42
N THR A 115 8.50 13.36 21.23
CA THR A 115 9.16 12.90 20.00
C THR A 115 10.24 13.87 19.56
N ILE A 116 11.41 13.31 19.23
CA ILE A 116 12.62 14.03 18.82
C ILE A 116 12.77 13.90 17.30
N ILE A 117 12.81 15.03 16.61
CA ILE A 117 13.02 15.09 15.16
C ILE A 117 14.37 15.76 14.90
N GLN A 118 15.28 15.02 14.27
CA GLN A 118 16.62 15.53 13.93
C GLN A 118 16.57 16.42 12.66
N PRO A 119 17.63 17.20 12.38
CA PRO A 119 17.69 18.04 11.18
C PRO A 119 17.51 17.26 9.86
N ASN A 120 16.95 17.95 8.86
CA ASN A 120 16.70 17.46 7.50
C ASN A 120 15.68 16.31 7.41
N VAL A 121 14.83 16.13 8.40
CA VAL A 121 13.71 15.19 8.32
C VAL A 121 12.60 15.82 7.48
N PHE A 122 12.07 15.05 6.52
CA PHE A 122 10.87 15.39 5.77
C PHE A 122 9.67 14.64 6.33
N ILE A 123 8.59 15.35 6.64
CA ILE A 123 7.31 14.78 7.07
C ILE A 123 6.19 15.31 6.19
N GLY A 124 5.55 14.42 5.46
CA GLY A 124 4.51 14.71 4.47
C GLY A 124 3.14 15.03 5.07
N GLU A 125 2.19 15.31 4.17
CA GLU A 125 0.81 15.61 4.50
C GLU A 125 0.13 14.45 5.23
N ASP A 126 -0.70 14.76 6.23
CA ASP A 126 -1.50 13.81 7.02
C ASP A 126 -0.69 12.66 7.66
N VAL A 127 0.61 12.89 7.89
CA VAL A 127 1.43 12.00 8.69
C VAL A 127 1.09 12.17 10.17
N THR A 128 0.97 11.04 10.86
CA THR A 128 0.86 11.02 12.32
C THR A 128 2.07 10.28 12.90
N VAL A 129 2.79 10.90 13.83
CA VAL A 129 3.89 10.30 14.61
C VAL A 129 3.48 10.31 16.07
N GLY A 130 3.57 9.15 16.71
CA GLY A 130 3.22 8.96 18.12
C GLY A 130 4.16 9.65 19.10
N GLU A 131 4.05 9.30 20.37
CA GLU A 131 4.82 9.88 21.47
C GLU A 131 6.19 9.21 21.64
N ASN A 132 7.16 10.00 22.16
CA ASN A 132 8.50 9.52 22.56
C ASN A 132 9.28 8.80 21.44
N CYS A 133 9.02 9.14 20.18
CA CYS A 133 9.76 8.62 19.02
C CYS A 133 11.10 9.35 18.83
N ILE A 134 12.03 8.70 18.11
CA ILE A 134 13.30 9.30 17.69
C ILE A 134 13.42 9.15 16.18
N ILE A 135 13.32 10.28 15.47
CA ILE A 135 13.47 10.33 14.01
C ILE A 135 14.82 10.97 13.70
N HIS A 136 15.76 10.14 13.26
CA HIS A 136 17.13 10.57 12.97
C HIS A 136 17.20 11.42 11.68
N SER A 137 18.34 12.08 11.49
CA SER A 137 18.56 13.01 10.39
C SER A 137 18.36 12.37 9.01
N ASN A 138 17.87 13.17 8.07
CA ASN A 138 17.61 12.79 6.67
C ASN A 138 16.56 11.67 6.47
N VAL A 139 15.73 11.38 7.46
CA VAL A 139 14.59 10.48 7.30
C VAL A 139 13.50 11.19 6.48
N ALA A 140 12.88 10.47 5.55
CA ALA A 140 11.71 10.96 4.81
C ALA A 140 10.49 10.10 5.16
N ILE A 141 9.43 10.73 5.66
CA ILE A 141 8.14 10.11 5.96
C ILE A 141 7.10 10.72 5.03
N TYR A 142 6.61 9.93 4.07
CA TYR A 142 5.68 10.39 3.05
C TYR A 142 4.23 10.40 3.56
N ALA A 143 3.39 11.11 2.81
CA ALA A 143 1.99 11.35 3.14
C ALA A 143 1.19 10.07 3.47
N ASN A 144 0.16 10.23 4.33
CA ASN A 144 -0.72 9.16 4.78
C ASN A 144 0.01 8.01 5.52
N THR A 145 1.09 8.32 6.24
CA THR A 145 1.82 7.39 7.09
C THR A 145 1.45 7.61 8.55
N THR A 146 1.17 6.51 9.25
CA THR A 146 0.94 6.50 10.71
C THR A 146 2.08 5.77 11.39
N ILE A 147 2.68 6.40 12.40
CA ILE A 147 3.76 5.87 13.22
C ILE A 147 3.29 5.88 14.67
N GLY A 148 3.37 4.75 15.34
CA GLY A 148 3.03 4.55 16.74
C GLY A 148 3.99 5.22 17.71
N ASP A 149 3.92 4.82 18.97
CA ASP A 149 4.73 5.37 20.06
C ASP A 149 6.10 4.68 20.16
N ARG A 150 7.09 5.41 20.68
CA ARG A 150 8.46 4.88 20.98
C ARG A 150 9.18 4.27 19.79
N VAL A 151 8.79 4.68 18.59
CA VAL A 151 9.43 4.22 17.34
C VAL A 151 10.75 4.94 17.13
N VAL A 152 11.77 4.21 16.69
CA VAL A 152 13.07 4.76 16.31
C VAL A 152 13.29 4.53 14.82
N ILE A 153 13.59 5.61 14.07
CA ILE A 153 13.91 5.51 12.64
C ILE A 153 15.30 6.10 12.42
N HIS A 154 16.24 5.26 12.00
CA HIS A 154 17.62 5.67 11.76
C HIS A 154 17.81 6.39 10.43
N SER A 155 18.93 7.11 10.32
CA SER A 155 19.22 8.07 9.26
C SER A 155 19.05 7.52 7.84
N ASN A 156 18.60 8.39 6.94
CA ASN A 156 18.41 8.15 5.51
C ASN A 156 17.32 7.11 5.17
N SER A 157 16.53 6.66 6.12
CA SER A 157 15.43 5.74 5.85
C SER A 157 14.22 6.48 5.28
N THR A 158 13.49 5.80 4.40
CA THR A 158 12.33 6.33 3.70
C THR A 158 11.10 5.47 4.04
N ILE A 159 10.06 6.11 4.56
CA ILE A 159 8.82 5.45 4.98
C ILE A 159 7.65 5.97 4.15
N GLY A 160 6.87 5.06 3.58
CA GLY A 160 5.68 5.39 2.80
C GLY A 160 5.97 5.96 1.42
N ALA A 161 7.11 5.61 0.81
CA ALA A 161 7.37 5.93 -0.60
C ALA A 161 6.37 5.23 -1.53
N ASP A 162 6.18 5.79 -2.71
CA ASP A 162 5.39 5.13 -3.75
C ASP A 162 6.02 3.80 -4.14
N ALA A 163 5.17 2.77 -4.28
CA ALA A 163 5.60 1.47 -4.75
C ALA A 163 6.24 1.52 -6.13
N CYS A 164 7.29 0.73 -6.32
CA CYS A 164 7.85 0.48 -7.65
C CYS A 164 6.98 -0.55 -8.38
N TYR A 165 5.71 -0.20 -8.63
CA TYR A 165 4.74 -1.10 -9.25
C TYR A 165 4.40 -0.63 -10.66
N PHE A 166 4.78 -1.45 -11.64
CA PHE A 166 4.62 -1.16 -13.07
C PHE A 166 4.05 -2.37 -13.79
N GLN A 167 3.15 -2.12 -14.74
CA GLN A 167 2.69 -3.14 -15.68
C GLN A 167 3.29 -2.92 -17.07
N LYS A 168 3.75 -4.01 -17.69
CA LYS A 168 4.25 -3.97 -19.07
C LYS A 168 3.08 -3.93 -20.04
N ARG A 169 3.03 -2.90 -20.88
CA ARG A 169 2.03 -2.69 -21.93
C ARG A 169 2.72 -2.55 -23.29
N PRO A 170 2.00 -2.62 -24.42
CA PRO A 170 2.61 -2.50 -25.76
C PRO A 170 3.45 -1.23 -25.97
N GLY A 171 3.10 -0.12 -25.30
CA GLY A 171 3.83 1.15 -25.36
C GLY A 171 4.96 1.31 -24.34
N GLY A 172 5.22 0.33 -23.48
CA GLY A 172 6.23 0.41 -22.42
C GLY A 172 5.71 0.03 -21.02
N TRP A 173 6.34 0.60 -20.00
CA TRP A 173 5.92 0.40 -18.63
C TRP A 173 4.93 1.48 -18.18
N VAL A 174 3.77 1.07 -17.70
CA VAL A 174 2.77 1.95 -17.09
C VAL A 174 2.89 1.84 -15.59
N LYS A 175 3.12 2.98 -14.92
CA LYS A 175 3.16 3.05 -13.45
C LYS A 175 1.76 2.86 -12.89
N PHE A 176 1.66 2.09 -11.84
CA PHE A 176 0.48 1.99 -11.01
C PHE A 176 0.68 2.94 -9.80
N ASP A 177 -0.03 4.06 -9.80
CA ASP A 177 0.13 5.06 -8.76
C ASP A 177 -0.42 4.59 -7.42
N SER A 178 0.36 4.77 -6.36
CA SER A 178 0.04 4.26 -5.03
C SER A 178 -0.92 5.19 -4.29
N CYS A 179 -2.05 4.67 -3.88
CA CYS A 179 -3.08 5.39 -3.12
C CYS A 179 -3.32 4.83 -1.71
N GLY A 180 -2.56 3.82 -1.34
CA GLY A 180 -2.62 3.20 -0.02
C GLY A 180 -1.86 3.97 1.05
N THR A 181 -1.64 3.31 2.17
CA THR A 181 -1.06 3.91 3.38
C THR A 181 0.07 3.05 3.94
N THR A 182 0.79 3.59 4.93
CA THR A 182 1.80 2.87 5.71
C THR A 182 1.48 3.00 7.19
N VAL A 183 1.55 1.91 7.92
CA VAL A 183 1.35 1.86 9.36
C VAL A 183 2.56 1.19 10.02
N ILE A 184 3.21 1.92 10.93
CA ILE A 184 4.27 1.40 11.80
C ILE A 184 3.70 1.41 13.22
N GLU A 185 3.60 0.24 13.85
CA GLU A 185 3.07 0.13 15.21
C GLU A 185 4.12 0.53 16.26
N ASP A 186 3.74 0.45 17.54
CA ASP A 186 4.58 0.86 18.67
C ASP A 186 5.89 0.07 18.78
N ASP A 187 6.90 0.69 19.40
CA ASP A 187 8.18 0.05 19.75
C ASP A 187 8.97 -0.54 18.56
N VAL A 188 8.63 -0.17 17.32
CA VAL A 188 9.38 -0.58 16.12
C VAL A 188 10.69 0.19 16.04
N GLU A 189 11.76 -0.49 15.59
CA GLU A 189 13.04 0.16 15.27
C GLU A 189 13.43 -0.15 13.83
N ILE A 190 13.71 0.89 13.05
CA ILE A 190 14.05 0.80 11.62
C ILE A 190 15.48 1.27 11.43
N GLY A 191 16.35 0.38 10.97
CA GLY A 191 17.77 0.64 10.68
C GLY A 191 17.99 1.73 9.64
N ALA A 192 19.24 2.09 9.40
CA ALA A 192 19.60 3.14 8.45
C ALA A 192 19.45 2.67 6.98
N ASN A 193 19.10 3.62 6.10
CA ASN A 193 18.94 3.38 4.66
C ASN A 193 17.91 2.28 4.34
N CYS A 194 16.90 2.11 5.14
CA CYS A 194 15.76 1.24 4.85
C CYS A 194 14.74 1.97 3.97
N CYS A 195 14.02 1.22 3.16
CA CYS A 195 12.90 1.73 2.38
C CYS A 195 11.66 0.87 2.63
N ILE A 196 10.57 1.49 3.06
CA ILE A 196 9.28 0.86 3.28
C ILE A 196 8.27 1.55 2.37
N ASP A 197 7.82 0.83 1.34
CA ASP A 197 6.84 1.36 0.39
C ASP A 197 5.45 1.42 1.04
N LYS A 198 4.63 2.40 0.65
CA LYS A 198 3.21 2.38 1.02
C LYS A 198 2.45 1.31 0.24
N GLY A 199 1.27 0.94 0.70
CA GLY A 199 0.36 0.11 -0.09
C GLY A 199 0.04 0.74 -1.44
N VAL A 200 -0.11 -0.07 -2.48
CA VAL A 200 -0.60 0.43 -3.78
C VAL A 200 -2.02 0.94 -3.62
N SER A 201 -2.90 0.15 -3.04
CA SER A 201 -4.25 0.57 -2.66
C SER A 201 -4.62 0.23 -1.21
N GLY A 202 -3.94 -0.75 -0.62
CA GLY A 202 -4.12 -1.21 0.75
C GLY A 202 -3.15 -0.55 1.74
N VAL A 203 -2.60 -1.35 2.64
CA VAL A 203 -1.73 -0.90 3.74
C VAL A 203 -0.46 -1.73 3.77
N THR A 204 0.70 -1.07 3.83
CA THR A 204 1.93 -1.72 4.29
C THR A 204 2.02 -1.55 5.79
N GLN A 205 2.07 -2.64 6.53
CA GLN A 205 1.99 -2.63 7.99
C GLN A 205 3.19 -3.32 8.64
N ILE A 206 3.74 -2.69 9.67
CA ILE A 206 4.81 -3.23 10.51
C ILE A 206 4.31 -3.35 11.94
N GLY A 207 4.25 -4.56 12.45
CA GLY A 207 3.75 -4.90 13.78
C GLY A 207 4.68 -4.49 14.92
N GLU A 208 4.07 -4.31 16.08
CA GLU A 208 4.67 -3.84 17.32
C GLU A 208 5.97 -4.58 17.69
N GLY A 209 6.98 -3.82 18.09
CA GLY A 209 8.25 -4.36 18.59
C GLY A 209 9.17 -4.97 17.52
N THR A 210 8.80 -4.95 16.25
CA THR A 210 9.61 -5.46 15.14
C THR A 210 10.86 -4.61 14.93
N LYS A 211 11.98 -5.25 14.63
CA LYS A 211 13.30 -4.64 14.47
C LYS A 211 13.86 -4.89 13.08
N PHE A 212 14.35 -3.85 12.46
CA PHE A 212 15.00 -3.88 11.15
C PHE A 212 16.47 -3.49 11.31
N ASP A 213 17.34 -4.27 10.73
CA ASP A 213 18.73 -3.90 10.49
C ASP A 213 18.81 -2.96 9.25
N ASN A 214 20.00 -2.57 8.86
CA ASN A 214 20.22 -1.56 7.82
C ASN A 214 19.95 -2.10 6.39
N LEU A 215 19.59 -1.19 5.46
CA LEU A 215 19.46 -1.48 4.03
C LEU A 215 18.35 -2.49 3.71
N VAL A 216 17.28 -2.54 4.49
CA VAL A 216 16.13 -3.41 4.24
C VAL A 216 15.15 -2.72 3.27
N GLN A 217 14.61 -3.50 2.31
CA GLN A 217 13.51 -3.08 1.42
C GLN A 217 12.24 -3.86 1.74
N ILE A 218 11.17 -3.14 2.00
CA ILE A 218 9.81 -3.69 2.16
C ILE A 218 8.93 -3.18 1.04
N GLY A 219 8.41 -4.11 0.23
CA GLY A 219 7.49 -3.80 -0.86
C GLY A 219 6.08 -3.47 -0.38
N HIS A 220 5.29 -2.91 -1.27
CA HIS A 220 3.93 -2.43 -1.03
C HIS A 220 2.97 -3.52 -0.51
N ASP A 221 1.97 -3.12 0.25
CA ASP A 221 0.91 -4.01 0.75
C ASP A 221 1.43 -5.22 1.54
N THR A 222 2.67 -5.13 2.06
CA THR A 222 3.31 -6.16 2.88
C THR A 222 2.91 -5.99 4.33
N HIS A 223 2.57 -7.10 4.99
CA HIS A 223 2.28 -7.14 6.41
C HIS A 223 3.38 -7.90 7.14
N ILE A 224 4.05 -7.25 8.08
CA ILE A 224 5.01 -7.88 8.99
C ILE A 224 4.40 -7.86 10.40
N GLY A 225 4.30 -9.03 11.01
CA GLY A 225 3.77 -9.24 12.34
C GLY A 225 4.62 -8.61 13.44
N LYS A 226 4.28 -8.92 14.68
CA LYS A 226 4.92 -8.37 15.87
C LYS A 226 6.21 -9.10 16.21
N ARG A 227 7.16 -8.38 16.83
CA ARG A 227 8.41 -8.92 17.39
C ARG A 227 9.25 -9.71 16.38
N CYS A 228 9.14 -9.36 15.10
CA CYS A 228 10.00 -9.92 14.07
C CYS A 228 11.39 -9.26 14.10
N PHE A 229 12.40 -9.97 13.60
CA PHE A 229 13.72 -9.43 13.33
C PHE A 229 14.07 -9.58 11.86
N ILE A 230 14.34 -8.47 11.19
CA ILE A 230 14.66 -8.41 9.77
C ILE A 230 16.11 -7.95 9.60
N GLY A 231 16.97 -8.87 9.21
CA GLY A 231 18.43 -8.65 9.08
C GLY A 231 18.81 -7.75 7.92
N ALA A 232 20.06 -7.32 7.91
CA ALA A 232 20.58 -6.37 6.93
C ALA A 232 20.42 -6.84 5.47
N GLN A 233 20.05 -5.91 4.60
CA GLN A 233 19.91 -6.15 3.16
C GLN A 233 18.86 -7.21 2.79
N VAL A 234 17.91 -7.47 3.65
CA VAL A 234 16.73 -8.30 3.31
C VAL A 234 15.85 -7.53 2.34
N GLY A 235 15.37 -8.22 1.32
CA GLY A 235 14.36 -7.70 0.39
C GLY A 235 13.08 -8.52 0.48
N ILE A 236 11.96 -7.85 0.77
CA ILE A 236 10.63 -8.48 0.82
C ILE A 236 9.77 -7.82 -0.25
N ALA A 237 9.31 -8.61 -1.21
CA ALA A 237 8.46 -8.13 -2.28
C ALA A 237 7.02 -7.89 -1.80
N GLY A 238 6.26 -7.15 -2.62
CA GLY A 238 4.91 -6.70 -2.26
C GLY A 238 3.90 -7.82 -2.00
N CYS A 239 2.84 -7.47 -1.27
CA CYS A 239 1.72 -8.36 -0.92
C CYS A 239 2.14 -9.61 -0.12
N THR A 240 3.27 -9.57 0.57
CA THR A 240 3.77 -10.66 1.40
C THR A 240 3.28 -10.50 2.84
N PHE A 241 2.90 -11.62 3.45
CA PHE A 241 2.48 -11.67 4.84
C PHE A 241 3.50 -12.45 5.68
N ILE A 242 4.11 -11.80 6.66
CA ILE A 242 5.01 -12.43 7.64
C ILE A 242 4.32 -12.35 9.00
N ASP A 243 4.06 -13.50 9.59
CA ASP A 243 3.39 -13.59 10.88
C ASP A 243 4.35 -13.23 12.05
N ASP A 244 3.85 -13.22 13.28
CA ASP A 244 4.59 -12.82 14.48
C ASP A 244 5.85 -13.67 14.75
N ASP A 245 6.79 -13.08 15.48
CA ASP A 245 7.95 -13.77 16.06
C ASP A 245 8.87 -14.44 15.01
N CYS A 246 8.88 -13.93 13.77
CA CYS A 246 9.74 -14.43 12.70
C CYS A 246 11.13 -13.79 12.72
N VAL A 247 12.14 -14.54 12.29
CA VAL A 247 13.53 -14.08 12.14
C VAL A 247 13.97 -14.27 10.70
N ILE A 248 14.21 -13.18 9.98
CA ILE A 248 14.70 -13.21 8.60
C ILE A 248 16.15 -12.73 8.61
N TRP A 249 17.09 -13.64 8.41
CA TRP A 249 18.51 -13.31 8.45
C TRP A 249 19.00 -12.56 7.20
N ALA A 250 20.15 -11.90 7.35
CA ALA A 250 20.70 -10.97 6.38
C ALA A 250 20.74 -11.50 4.94
N LYS A 251 20.44 -10.62 3.97
CA LYS A 251 20.46 -10.90 2.52
C LYS A 251 19.50 -12.00 2.05
N ALA A 252 18.51 -12.38 2.86
CA ALA A 252 17.42 -13.19 2.37
C ALA A 252 16.52 -12.38 1.42
N GLY A 253 15.98 -13.03 0.40
CA GLY A 253 14.97 -12.49 -0.51
C GLY A 253 13.66 -13.24 -0.38
N ILE A 254 12.54 -12.54 -0.22
CA ILE A 254 11.21 -13.14 -0.13
C ILE A 254 10.39 -12.62 -1.31
N ASN A 255 9.88 -13.56 -2.14
CA ASN A 255 9.08 -13.21 -3.30
C ASN A 255 7.67 -12.72 -2.89
N LYS A 256 6.95 -12.16 -3.87
CA LYS A 256 5.63 -11.57 -3.65
C LYS A 256 4.54 -12.62 -3.35
N ASP A 257 3.45 -12.16 -2.74
CA ASP A 257 2.24 -12.96 -2.50
C ASP A 257 2.47 -14.19 -1.60
N LEU A 258 3.50 -14.18 -0.73
CA LEU A 258 3.82 -15.29 0.15
C LEU A 258 3.29 -15.08 1.57
N TYR A 259 3.05 -16.20 2.26
CA TYR A 259 2.76 -16.25 3.68
C TYR A 259 3.87 -16.98 4.43
N ILE A 260 4.53 -16.27 5.34
CA ILE A 260 5.55 -16.82 6.25
C ILE A 260 4.91 -17.02 7.63
N ALA A 261 4.79 -18.27 8.05
CA ALA A 261 4.12 -18.63 9.28
C ALA A 261 4.89 -18.16 10.53
N LYS A 262 4.15 -17.97 11.61
CA LYS A 262 4.67 -17.56 12.93
C LYS A 262 5.87 -18.41 13.39
N ASN A 263 6.83 -17.76 14.08
CA ASN A 263 8.07 -18.39 14.59
C ASN A 263 8.97 -19.00 13.50
N THR A 264 8.84 -18.58 12.23
CA THR A 264 9.71 -19.03 11.16
C THR A 264 11.06 -18.32 11.21
N THR A 265 12.13 -19.10 10.98
CA THR A 265 13.46 -18.55 10.75
C THR A 265 13.90 -18.79 9.32
N VAL A 266 14.11 -17.70 8.57
CA VAL A 266 14.70 -17.74 7.22
C VAL A 266 16.19 -17.47 7.34
N LEU A 267 17.02 -18.41 6.86
CA LEU A 267 18.48 -18.32 6.96
C LEU A 267 19.05 -17.23 6.03
N ALA A 268 20.23 -16.74 6.37
CA ALA A 268 20.91 -15.74 5.54
C ALA A 268 21.13 -16.26 4.10
N PHE A 269 21.04 -15.32 3.12
CA PHE A 269 21.18 -15.60 1.69
C PHE A 269 20.14 -16.56 1.10
N SER A 270 19.06 -16.88 1.80
CA SER A 270 17.96 -17.70 1.25
C SER A 270 17.10 -16.91 0.26
N GLY A 271 16.62 -17.57 -0.78
CA GLY A 271 15.51 -17.14 -1.62
C GLY A 271 14.27 -17.96 -1.28
N ILE A 272 13.14 -17.28 -1.01
CA ILE A 272 11.85 -17.90 -0.73
C ILE A 272 10.91 -17.53 -1.89
N ASP A 273 10.36 -18.60 -2.56
CA ASP A 273 9.49 -18.47 -3.74
C ASP A 273 8.23 -19.32 -3.61
#